data_91375e4d00a596bb859a6caaf0a810e7
#
_entry.id   91375e4d00a596bb859a6caaf0a810e7
#
_cell.length_a   1.000
_cell.length_b   1.000
_cell.length_c   1.000
_cell.angle_alpha   90.00
_cell.angle_beta   90.00
_cell.angle_gamma   90.00
#
_symmetry.space_group_name_H-M   'P 1'
#
loop_
_entity.id
_entity.type
_entity.pdbx_description
1 polymer ?
#
loop_
_entity_poly.entity_id
_entity_poly.type
_entity_poly.pdbx_seq_one_letter_code
_entity_poly.pdbx_strand_id
1 'polypeptide(L)'
;MCPLTQSRTREIINDFAREIRKKRLPTAKPSKAVINFRTDLKDGHERDICRVPIELLRYRKDNGRIASDVMDYEKNIGTLDEKDDQAQEQIAKFLLEKDPEKTNILKNSIQHAGQSEPVIITCDGFLINGNRRKLVMGKLHSELPQNDDFAYMKAVILPSPEEPGGEPTLLEIEKLENRYQLQRDGKAEYYGFDRALSIKRKIQMGLSLEDQLSDDPSFAGATQAAIQKAAKDYERDYLDPLKCVDMYLKQFRREGQYRMISTGMGDPDGRWQAFIDYSHTYSRCFNNPKKLVEIGIEEDEIGDIEEAAFDMIRLRAIPDMPKIHMIMRALPKYCATKEGKKEIRKIAEQVDPVLPATECIDEQGKALSPADIDRKWATKNQQAIIYHVIKARQSHEKKAEKETPLGLLEAALRKLNHEDMSIKSVLLDDLHKARGIISDIRSRVDDIEHEIYQSEKEFKKLKDKNQ
;
A
#
# COMPACT_ATOMS: atom_id res chain seq x y z
N MET A 1 -11.15 0.03 -19.63
CA MET A 1 -11.36 1.50 -19.77
C MET A 1 -10.61 1.99 -20.99
N CYS A 2 -11.21 2.87 -21.82
CA CYS A 2 -10.46 3.49 -22.92
C CYS A 2 -9.43 4.47 -22.36
N PRO A 3 -8.22 4.54 -22.96
CA PRO A 3 -7.22 5.52 -22.58
C PRO A 3 -7.78 6.96 -22.65
N LEU A 4 -7.35 7.80 -21.71
CA LEU A 4 -7.65 9.24 -21.79
C LEU A 4 -6.90 9.81 -22.99
N THR A 5 -7.62 10.26 -24.01
CA THR A 5 -7.03 11.09 -25.03
C THR A 5 -6.85 12.50 -24.47
N GLN A 6 -5.81 13.25 -24.93
CA GLN A 6 -5.56 14.62 -24.47
C GLN A 6 -6.76 15.56 -24.68
N SER A 7 -7.63 15.25 -25.63
CA SER A 7 -8.82 16.05 -26.00
C SER A 7 -10.12 15.59 -25.32
N ARG A 8 -10.12 14.47 -24.58
CA ARG A 8 -11.35 13.96 -23.99
C ARG A 8 -11.76 14.80 -22.80
N THR A 9 -12.98 15.38 -22.86
CA THR A 9 -13.57 16.15 -21.77
C THR A 9 -14.56 15.30 -20.96
N ARG A 10 -14.90 15.76 -19.76
CA ARG A 10 -15.97 15.20 -18.95
C ARG A 10 -17.31 15.71 -19.51
N GLU A 11 -18.31 14.85 -19.53
CA GLU A 11 -19.68 15.29 -19.82
C GLU A 11 -20.15 16.27 -18.74
N ILE A 12 -20.49 17.50 -19.15
CA ILE A 12 -20.99 18.55 -18.26
C ILE A 12 -22.49 18.39 -18.06
N ILE A 13 -22.93 18.43 -16.80
CA ILE A 13 -24.35 18.42 -16.46
C ILE A 13 -24.88 19.86 -16.48
N ASN A 14 -25.46 20.26 -17.61
CA ASN A 14 -25.86 21.64 -17.88
C ASN A 14 -26.79 22.21 -16.81
N ASP A 15 -27.69 21.41 -16.25
CA ASP A 15 -28.60 21.85 -15.20
C ASP A 15 -27.88 22.21 -13.93
N PHE A 16 -26.91 21.42 -13.53
CA PHE A 16 -26.05 21.73 -12.35
C PHE A 16 -25.19 22.97 -12.60
N ALA A 17 -24.60 23.09 -13.78
CA ALA A 17 -23.79 24.25 -14.13
C ALA A 17 -24.62 25.53 -14.11
N ARG A 18 -25.86 25.50 -14.59
CA ARG A 18 -26.83 26.63 -14.59
C ARG A 18 -27.19 27.02 -13.16
N GLU A 19 -27.52 26.05 -12.30
CA GLU A 19 -27.90 26.33 -10.91
C GLU A 19 -26.69 26.90 -10.11
N ILE A 20 -25.49 26.43 -10.32
CA ILE A 20 -24.28 26.99 -9.71
C ILE A 20 -24.05 28.43 -10.15
N ARG A 21 -24.13 28.75 -11.45
CA ARG A 21 -24.00 30.12 -11.96
C ARG A 21 -25.03 31.06 -11.32
N LYS A 22 -26.26 30.60 -11.10
CA LYS A 22 -27.38 31.37 -10.57
C LYS A 22 -27.24 31.61 -9.07
N LYS A 23 -26.78 30.60 -8.30
CA LYS A 23 -26.80 30.62 -6.84
C LYS A 23 -25.44 30.93 -6.19
N ARG A 24 -24.33 30.93 -6.96
CA ARG A 24 -23.03 31.32 -6.43
C ARG A 24 -23.02 32.77 -5.98
N LEU A 25 -22.37 33.02 -4.85
CA LEU A 25 -22.25 34.37 -4.28
C LEU A 25 -20.78 34.83 -4.32
N PRO A 26 -20.52 36.13 -4.50
CA PRO A 26 -19.19 36.66 -4.32
C PRO A 26 -18.75 36.50 -2.87
N THR A 27 -17.44 36.44 -2.63
CA THR A 27 -16.89 36.57 -1.28
C THR A 27 -17.00 38.01 -0.78
N ALA A 28 -17.09 38.21 0.53
CA ALA A 28 -17.25 39.55 1.12
C ALA A 28 -16.09 40.52 0.77
N LYS A 29 -14.90 39.99 0.56
CA LYS A 29 -13.76 40.65 -0.08
C LYS A 29 -13.34 39.84 -1.28
N PRO A 30 -13.08 40.43 -2.46
CA PRO A 30 -12.55 39.71 -3.61
C PRO A 30 -11.28 38.97 -3.17
N SER A 31 -11.33 37.66 -3.20
CA SER A 31 -10.19 36.81 -2.85
C SER A 31 -9.89 35.89 -4.02
N LYS A 32 -8.61 35.68 -4.26
CA LYS A 32 -8.10 34.81 -5.31
C LYS A 32 -7.30 33.68 -4.71
N ALA A 33 -7.30 32.54 -5.38
CA ALA A 33 -6.44 31.41 -5.07
C ALA A 33 -5.52 31.14 -6.26
N VAL A 34 -4.29 30.78 -5.97
CA VAL A 34 -3.33 30.32 -6.99
C VAL A 34 -3.58 28.85 -7.26
N ILE A 35 -4.03 28.53 -8.47
CA ILE A 35 -4.32 27.16 -8.91
C ILE A 35 -3.50 26.85 -10.14
N ASN A 36 -2.54 25.95 -10.03
CA ASN A 36 -1.73 25.46 -11.16
C ASN A 36 -2.57 24.48 -11.99
N PHE A 37 -3.47 25.02 -12.82
CA PHE A 37 -4.41 24.25 -13.61
C PHE A 37 -3.91 24.02 -15.04
N ARG A 38 -3.49 25.08 -15.75
CA ARG A 38 -2.93 25.07 -17.10
C ARG A 38 -1.60 25.81 -17.10
N THR A 39 -0.77 25.53 -18.11
CA THR A 39 0.55 26.18 -18.28
C THR A 39 0.47 27.61 -18.82
N ASP A 40 -0.70 28.22 -18.85
CA ASP A 40 -0.89 29.61 -19.31
C ASP A 40 -0.25 30.59 -18.35
N LEU A 41 1.02 30.82 -18.57
CA LEU A 41 1.90 31.67 -17.77
C LEU A 41 1.55 33.17 -17.79
N LYS A 42 0.65 33.60 -18.71
CA LYS A 42 0.39 35.03 -18.92
C LYS A 42 -0.48 35.71 -17.88
N ASP A 43 -1.39 34.98 -17.22
CA ASP A 43 -2.38 35.59 -16.30
C ASP A 43 -2.19 35.17 -14.85
N GLY A 44 -0.99 34.66 -14.49
CA GLY A 44 -0.75 34.15 -13.14
C GLY A 44 -1.83 33.13 -12.77
N HIS A 45 -1.54 32.04 -12.20
CA HIS A 45 -2.48 30.97 -11.81
C HIS A 45 -3.58 31.40 -10.82
N GLU A 46 -3.89 32.71 -10.77
CA GLU A 46 -4.90 33.29 -9.89
C GLU A 46 -6.32 33.02 -10.41
N ARG A 47 -7.16 32.48 -9.54
CA ARG A 47 -8.57 32.17 -9.81
C ARG A 47 -9.44 32.82 -8.74
N ASP A 48 -10.59 33.36 -9.13
CA ASP A 48 -11.54 33.96 -8.22
C ASP A 48 -12.14 32.90 -7.29
N ILE A 49 -12.27 33.26 -6.02
CA ILE A 49 -12.98 32.44 -5.04
C ILE A 49 -14.40 32.96 -4.93
N CYS A 50 -15.37 32.06 -5.03
CA CYS A 50 -16.78 32.36 -4.78
C CYS A 50 -17.35 31.44 -3.69
N ARG A 51 -18.52 31.79 -3.16
CA ARG A 51 -19.28 30.95 -2.22
C ARG A 51 -20.33 30.17 -3.03
N VAL A 52 -20.29 28.84 -2.93
CA VAL A 52 -21.23 27.94 -3.62
C VAL A 52 -22.06 27.21 -2.58
N PRO A 53 -23.41 27.14 -2.74
CA PRO A 53 -24.24 26.36 -1.84
C PRO A 53 -23.77 24.91 -1.76
N ILE A 54 -23.64 24.37 -0.56
CA ILE A 54 -23.09 23.03 -0.32
C ILE A 54 -23.94 21.92 -0.98
N GLU A 55 -25.23 22.14 -1.12
CA GLU A 55 -26.18 21.26 -1.76
C GLU A 55 -25.91 21.03 -3.26
N LEU A 56 -25.27 22.01 -3.91
CA LEU A 56 -24.91 21.94 -5.34
C LEU A 56 -23.56 21.27 -5.59
N LEU A 57 -22.82 20.95 -4.54
CA LEU A 57 -21.53 20.29 -4.67
C LEU A 57 -21.71 18.77 -4.72
N ARG A 58 -20.96 18.12 -5.60
CA ARG A 58 -21.03 16.68 -5.84
C ARG A 58 -19.68 16.01 -5.62
N TYR A 59 -19.69 14.84 -5.00
CA TYR A 59 -18.49 14.00 -4.90
C TYR A 59 -18.20 13.32 -6.23
N ARG A 60 -16.92 13.10 -6.53
CA ARG A 60 -16.48 12.26 -7.63
C ARG A 60 -16.17 10.86 -7.11
N LYS A 61 -16.65 9.83 -7.81
CA LYS A 61 -16.30 8.44 -7.52
C LYS A 61 -14.83 8.11 -7.83
N ASP A 62 -14.26 8.85 -8.79
CA ASP A 62 -12.86 8.75 -9.19
C ASP A 62 -11.88 9.35 -8.18
N ASN A 63 -12.27 9.51 -6.94
CA ASN A 63 -11.41 9.93 -5.85
C ASN A 63 -10.53 8.76 -5.39
N GLY A 64 -9.21 8.91 -5.54
CA GLY A 64 -8.25 7.88 -5.20
C GLY A 64 -8.31 7.39 -3.74
N ARG A 65 -8.88 8.16 -2.81
CA ARG A 65 -9.01 7.74 -1.38
C ARG A 65 -10.03 6.64 -1.15
N ILE A 66 -11.02 6.52 -2.04
CA ILE A 66 -12.10 5.53 -1.96
C ILE A 66 -12.10 4.57 -3.15
N ALA A 67 -10.99 4.52 -3.88
CA ALA A 67 -10.89 3.70 -5.09
C ALA A 67 -11.21 2.22 -4.83
N SER A 68 -10.71 1.66 -3.73
CA SER A 68 -10.99 0.28 -3.32
C SER A 68 -12.48 0.05 -3.00
N ASP A 69 -13.12 1.02 -2.31
CA ASP A 69 -14.52 0.92 -1.92
C ASP A 69 -15.45 1.04 -3.13
N VAL A 70 -15.14 1.97 -4.05
CA VAL A 70 -15.90 2.15 -5.30
C VAL A 70 -15.78 0.91 -6.18
N MET A 71 -14.58 0.38 -6.39
CA MET A 71 -14.36 -0.82 -7.21
C MET A 71 -15.09 -2.03 -6.63
N ASP A 72 -15.05 -2.20 -5.31
CA ASP A 72 -15.75 -3.29 -4.62
C ASP A 72 -17.28 -3.15 -4.74
N TYR A 73 -17.80 -1.93 -4.57
CA TYR A 73 -19.23 -1.64 -4.73
C TYR A 73 -19.69 -1.90 -6.15
N GLU A 74 -18.98 -1.36 -7.15
CA GLU A 74 -19.37 -1.53 -8.57
C GLU A 74 -19.28 -2.99 -9.02
N LYS A 75 -18.40 -3.79 -8.43
CA LYS A 75 -18.31 -5.23 -8.71
C LYS A 75 -19.47 -6.03 -8.13
N ASN A 76 -19.92 -5.71 -6.91
CA ASN A 76 -20.83 -6.56 -6.14
C ASN A 76 -22.29 -6.06 -6.16
N ILE A 77 -22.51 -4.75 -6.35
CA ILE A 77 -23.84 -4.14 -6.20
C ILE A 77 -24.31 -3.51 -7.51
N GLY A 78 -23.46 -2.75 -8.19
CA GLY A 78 -23.78 -2.09 -9.45
C GLY A 78 -23.06 -0.77 -9.62
N THR A 79 -23.23 -0.16 -10.79
CA THR A 79 -22.55 1.09 -11.16
C THR A 79 -22.98 2.24 -10.24
N LEU A 80 -21.99 2.98 -9.71
CA LEU A 80 -22.23 4.25 -9.01
C LEU A 80 -22.35 5.38 -10.04
N ASP A 81 -23.55 5.85 -10.28
CA ASP A 81 -23.76 7.06 -11.09
C ASP A 81 -23.64 8.30 -10.18
N GLU A 82 -22.59 9.08 -10.37
CA GLU A 82 -22.33 10.31 -9.60
C GLU A 82 -23.44 11.36 -9.69
N LYS A 83 -24.35 11.22 -10.67
CA LYS A 83 -25.50 12.10 -10.85
C LYS A 83 -26.62 11.80 -9.84
N ASP A 84 -26.67 10.56 -9.33
CA ASP A 84 -27.72 10.11 -8.42
C ASP A 84 -27.42 10.49 -6.97
N ASP A 85 -28.44 10.92 -6.25
CA ASP A 85 -28.32 11.29 -4.83
C ASP A 85 -27.97 10.07 -3.96
N GLN A 86 -28.49 8.89 -4.27
CA GLN A 86 -28.13 7.65 -3.56
C GLN A 86 -26.63 7.30 -3.73
N ALA A 87 -26.09 7.48 -4.93
CA ALA A 87 -24.65 7.28 -5.17
C ALA A 87 -23.83 8.33 -4.41
N GLN A 88 -24.29 9.58 -4.33
CA GLN A 88 -23.65 10.63 -3.54
C GLN A 88 -23.60 10.30 -2.03
N GLU A 89 -24.68 9.77 -1.48
CA GLU A 89 -24.74 9.30 -0.08
C GLU A 89 -23.78 8.14 0.14
N GLN A 90 -23.72 7.19 -0.78
CA GLN A 90 -22.81 6.06 -0.70
C GLN A 90 -21.34 6.49 -0.76
N ILE A 91 -20.99 7.42 -1.64
CA ILE A 91 -19.63 8.00 -1.72
C ILE A 91 -19.29 8.75 -0.42
N ALA A 92 -20.24 9.52 0.14
CA ALA A 92 -20.06 10.19 1.41
C ALA A 92 -19.79 9.22 2.57
N LYS A 93 -20.47 8.07 2.58
CA LYS A 93 -20.28 7.01 3.55
C LYS A 93 -18.87 6.40 3.43
N PHE A 94 -18.39 6.09 2.23
CA PHE A 94 -17.02 5.61 2.01
C PHE A 94 -15.96 6.60 2.56
N LEU A 95 -16.13 7.90 2.26
CA LEU A 95 -15.23 8.94 2.74
C LEU A 95 -15.21 9.06 4.27
N LEU A 96 -16.35 8.84 4.92
CA LEU A 96 -16.47 8.88 6.37
C LEU A 96 -15.80 7.67 7.02
N GLU A 97 -16.02 6.47 6.47
CA GLU A 97 -15.50 5.21 6.99
C GLU A 97 -13.97 5.10 6.87
N LYS A 98 -13.38 5.79 5.89
CA LYS A 98 -11.92 5.72 5.61
C LYS A 98 -11.06 6.30 6.75
N ASP A 99 -11.47 7.40 7.37
CA ASP A 99 -10.68 8.07 8.39
C ASP A 99 -11.58 8.93 9.32
N PRO A 100 -12.29 8.29 10.24
CA PRO A 100 -13.23 8.97 11.14
C PRO A 100 -12.54 9.99 12.05
N GLU A 101 -11.32 9.67 12.56
CA GLU A 101 -10.59 10.51 13.51
C GLU A 101 -10.16 11.84 12.85
N LYS A 102 -9.50 11.78 11.69
CA LYS A 102 -9.10 13.00 10.97
C LYS A 102 -10.30 13.79 10.46
N THR A 103 -11.42 13.12 10.17
CA THR A 103 -12.68 13.78 9.82
C THR A 103 -13.23 14.57 11.01
N ASN A 104 -13.17 14.01 12.23
CA ASN A 104 -13.58 14.71 13.45
C ASN A 104 -12.65 15.87 13.80
N ILE A 105 -11.33 15.70 13.66
CA ILE A 105 -10.37 16.80 13.86
C ILE A 105 -10.67 17.94 12.89
N LEU A 106 -10.90 17.64 11.61
CA LEU A 106 -11.25 18.65 10.61
C LEU A 106 -12.59 19.31 10.91
N LYS A 107 -13.58 18.57 11.44
CA LYS A 107 -14.87 19.11 11.86
C LYS A 107 -14.70 20.17 12.94
N ASN A 108 -13.94 19.83 14.00
CA ASN A 108 -13.67 20.76 15.09
C ASN A 108 -12.92 22.02 14.60
N SER A 109 -11.95 21.84 13.70
CA SER A 109 -11.21 22.94 13.10
C SER A 109 -12.11 23.87 12.29
N ILE A 110 -12.96 23.31 11.41
CA ILE A 110 -13.88 24.12 10.58
C ILE A 110 -14.96 24.79 11.45
N GLN A 111 -15.47 24.11 12.45
CA GLN A 111 -16.46 24.69 13.38
C GLN A 111 -15.90 25.89 14.13
N HIS A 112 -14.62 25.86 14.50
CA HIS A 112 -13.98 26.92 15.27
C HIS A 112 -13.44 28.05 14.40
N ALA A 113 -12.78 27.75 13.29
CA ALA A 113 -12.04 28.72 12.48
C ALA A 113 -12.64 28.96 11.07
N GLY A 114 -13.70 28.25 10.72
CA GLY A 114 -14.29 28.29 9.37
C GLY A 114 -13.44 27.55 8.33
N GLN A 115 -13.84 27.67 7.08
CA GLN A 115 -13.11 27.11 5.96
C GLN A 115 -11.91 28.00 5.60
N SER A 116 -10.68 27.49 5.78
CA SER A 116 -9.43 28.18 5.48
C SER A 116 -9.09 28.16 3.98
N GLU A 117 -9.11 26.98 3.35
CA GLU A 117 -8.77 26.80 1.94
C GLU A 117 -10.02 26.61 1.07
N PRO A 118 -10.08 27.20 -0.13
CA PRO A 118 -11.18 26.92 -1.06
C PRO A 118 -11.14 25.49 -1.56
N VAL A 119 -12.29 24.93 -1.94
CA VAL A 119 -12.37 23.69 -2.71
C VAL A 119 -12.22 24.00 -4.19
N ILE A 120 -11.84 23.02 -4.99
CA ILE A 120 -11.77 23.15 -6.44
C ILE A 120 -12.87 22.26 -7.01
N ILE A 121 -13.69 22.85 -7.87
CA ILE A 121 -14.84 22.18 -8.48
C ILE A 121 -14.89 22.40 -9.99
N THR A 122 -15.51 21.47 -10.69
CA THR A 122 -15.92 21.69 -12.08
C THR A 122 -17.06 22.70 -12.17
N CYS A 123 -17.34 23.24 -13.36
CA CYS A 123 -18.42 24.22 -13.55
C CYS A 123 -19.80 23.68 -13.16
N ASP A 124 -20.00 22.36 -13.14
CA ASP A 124 -21.21 21.65 -12.72
C ASP A 124 -21.11 21.03 -11.31
N GLY A 125 -20.16 21.48 -10.47
CA GLY A 125 -20.13 21.25 -9.04
C GLY A 125 -19.40 20.00 -8.55
N PHE A 126 -18.75 19.23 -9.41
CA PHE A 126 -18.00 18.04 -8.98
C PHE A 126 -16.66 18.42 -8.35
N LEU A 127 -16.42 17.90 -7.17
CA LEU A 127 -15.22 18.18 -6.38
C LEU A 127 -13.97 17.49 -6.93
N ILE A 128 -12.98 18.27 -7.31
CA ILE A 128 -11.64 17.79 -7.65
C ILE A 128 -10.80 17.72 -6.36
N ASN A 129 -10.93 18.72 -5.50
CA ASN A 129 -10.31 18.76 -4.18
C ASN A 129 -11.31 19.22 -3.13
N GLY A 130 -11.20 18.68 -1.90
CA GLY A 130 -12.00 19.13 -0.75
C GLY A 130 -13.15 18.22 -0.38
N ASN A 131 -13.18 16.95 -0.84
CA ASN A 131 -14.24 16.00 -0.54
C ASN A 131 -14.50 15.84 0.97
N ARG A 132 -13.44 15.72 1.80
CA ARG A 132 -13.61 15.65 3.27
C ARG A 132 -14.15 16.96 3.85
N ARG A 133 -13.75 18.12 3.30
CA ARG A 133 -14.31 19.42 3.71
C ARG A 133 -15.80 19.52 3.45
N LYS A 134 -16.26 19.09 2.26
CA LYS A 134 -17.69 19.03 1.96
C LYS A 134 -18.43 18.13 2.94
N LEU A 135 -17.87 16.93 3.22
CA LEU A 135 -18.49 15.98 4.17
C LEU A 135 -18.66 16.62 5.55
N VAL A 136 -17.62 17.29 6.05
CA VAL A 136 -17.63 17.97 7.35
C VAL A 136 -18.58 19.15 7.36
N MET A 137 -18.53 20.00 6.33
CA MET A 137 -19.45 21.15 6.20
C MET A 137 -20.91 20.73 6.13
N GLY A 138 -21.22 19.63 5.40
CA GLY A 138 -22.57 19.07 5.35
C GLY A 138 -23.07 18.59 6.72
N LYS A 139 -22.19 17.94 7.50
CA LYS A 139 -22.51 17.55 8.89
C LYS A 139 -22.76 18.78 9.77
N LEU A 140 -21.88 19.78 9.71
CA LEU A 140 -22.03 20.99 10.49
C LEU A 140 -23.30 21.76 10.11
N HIS A 141 -23.63 21.83 8.83
CA HIS A 141 -24.89 22.44 8.36
C HIS A 141 -26.11 21.69 8.88
N SER A 142 -26.09 20.35 8.90
CA SER A 142 -27.19 19.54 9.46
C SER A 142 -27.32 19.68 10.98
N GLU A 143 -26.20 19.79 11.70
CA GLU A 143 -26.17 19.95 13.17
C GLU A 143 -26.49 21.38 13.63
N LEU A 144 -26.12 22.37 12.81
CA LEU A 144 -26.24 23.81 13.12
C LEU A 144 -26.92 24.54 11.97
N PRO A 145 -28.20 24.25 11.65
CA PRO A 145 -28.88 24.76 10.47
C PRO A 145 -29.11 26.29 10.53
N GLN A 146 -29.00 26.89 11.71
CA GLN A 146 -29.10 28.33 11.90
C GLN A 146 -27.84 29.11 11.53
N ASN A 147 -26.74 28.42 11.27
CA ASN A 147 -25.48 29.04 10.91
C ASN A 147 -25.25 28.98 9.39
N ASP A 148 -25.53 30.10 8.71
CA ASP A 148 -25.38 30.24 7.27
C ASP A 148 -23.95 30.05 6.76
N ASP A 149 -22.93 30.13 7.65
CA ASP A 149 -21.54 29.90 7.27
C ASP A 149 -21.29 28.47 6.79
N PHE A 150 -22.08 27.50 7.25
CA PHE A 150 -21.97 26.11 6.84
C PHE A 150 -22.84 25.75 5.64
N ALA A 151 -23.76 26.64 5.21
CA ALA A 151 -24.58 26.45 4.03
C ALA A 151 -23.82 26.66 2.71
N TYR A 152 -22.66 27.33 2.76
CA TYR A 152 -21.86 27.67 1.60
C TYR A 152 -20.41 27.25 1.76
N MET A 153 -19.81 26.80 0.67
CA MET A 153 -18.37 26.54 0.62
C MET A 153 -17.64 27.55 -0.24
N LYS A 154 -16.47 28.01 0.23
CA LYS A 154 -15.54 28.77 -0.62
C LYS A 154 -15.00 27.83 -1.69
N ALA A 155 -15.15 28.19 -2.95
CA ALA A 155 -14.78 27.35 -4.08
C ALA A 155 -14.10 28.16 -5.19
N VAL A 156 -13.14 27.52 -5.87
CA VAL A 156 -12.67 27.91 -7.19
C VAL A 156 -13.39 27.03 -8.20
N ILE A 157 -14.07 27.68 -9.15
CA ILE A 157 -14.79 26.98 -10.22
C ILE A 157 -13.89 26.95 -11.45
N LEU A 158 -13.68 25.75 -11.99
CA LEU A 158 -12.95 25.58 -13.25
C LEU A 158 -13.80 26.04 -14.44
N PRO A 159 -13.17 26.44 -15.56
CA PRO A 159 -13.87 26.98 -16.70
C PRO A 159 -14.98 26.06 -17.23
N SER A 160 -16.03 26.67 -17.74
CA SER A 160 -17.10 26.01 -18.49
C SER A 160 -16.77 25.97 -20.00
N PRO A 161 -17.52 25.17 -20.80
CA PRO A 161 -17.32 25.14 -22.26
C PRO A 161 -17.37 26.49 -22.96
N GLU A 162 -18.13 27.42 -22.38
CA GLU A 162 -18.36 28.76 -22.96
C GLU A 162 -17.30 29.80 -22.55
N GLU A 163 -16.45 29.48 -21.54
CA GLU A 163 -15.41 30.39 -21.05
C GLU A 163 -14.10 30.22 -21.83
N PRO A 164 -13.23 31.25 -21.84
CA PRO A 164 -11.95 31.18 -22.52
C PRO A 164 -11.13 29.97 -22.08
N GLY A 165 -10.68 29.18 -23.04
CA GLY A 165 -9.95 27.94 -22.81
C GLY A 165 -10.83 26.68 -22.64
N GLY A 166 -12.16 26.84 -22.56
CA GLY A 166 -13.13 25.74 -22.45
C GLY A 166 -13.02 24.93 -21.17
N GLU A 167 -13.90 23.94 -21.02
CA GLU A 167 -13.89 23.00 -19.90
C GLU A 167 -12.59 22.20 -19.83
N PRO A 168 -12.20 21.74 -18.63
CA PRO A 168 -11.02 20.92 -18.45
C PRO A 168 -11.19 19.53 -19.09
N THR A 169 -10.15 19.04 -19.71
CA THR A 169 -10.06 17.64 -20.13
C THR A 169 -9.99 16.73 -18.91
N LEU A 170 -10.34 15.46 -19.08
CA LEU A 170 -10.19 14.46 -18.01
C LEU A 170 -8.73 14.34 -17.54
N LEU A 171 -7.78 14.47 -18.46
CA LEU A 171 -6.35 14.45 -18.13
C LEU A 171 -5.95 15.66 -17.26
N GLU A 172 -6.44 16.86 -17.56
CA GLU A 172 -6.20 18.06 -16.74
C GLU A 172 -6.80 17.92 -15.34
N ILE A 173 -8.00 17.35 -15.24
CA ILE A 173 -8.63 17.07 -13.94
C ILE A 173 -7.78 16.08 -13.13
N GLU A 174 -7.33 14.99 -13.72
CA GLU A 174 -6.50 13.99 -13.04
C GLU A 174 -5.13 14.56 -12.62
N LYS A 175 -4.51 15.38 -13.46
CA LYS A 175 -3.26 16.10 -13.10
C LYS A 175 -3.47 17.05 -11.94
N LEU A 176 -4.57 17.80 -11.95
CA LEU A 176 -4.90 18.73 -10.88
C LEU A 176 -5.17 17.98 -9.56
N GLU A 177 -5.97 16.92 -9.60
CA GLU A 177 -6.21 16.08 -8.43
C GLU A 177 -4.90 15.51 -7.87
N ASN A 178 -4.04 14.98 -8.75
CA ASN A 178 -2.75 14.42 -8.37
C ASN A 178 -1.88 15.44 -7.62
N ARG A 179 -1.74 16.67 -8.11
CA ARG A 179 -0.99 17.75 -7.44
C ARG A 179 -1.51 18.02 -6.04
N TYR A 180 -2.83 18.13 -5.86
CA TYR A 180 -3.43 18.39 -4.56
C TYR A 180 -3.40 17.19 -3.61
N GLN A 181 -3.32 15.97 -4.12
CA GLN A 181 -3.17 14.77 -3.32
C GLN A 181 -1.75 14.58 -2.80
N LEU A 182 -0.75 14.98 -3.59
CA LEU A 182 0.67 14.84 -3.27
C LEU A 182 1.22 15.98 -2.41
N GLN A 183 0.54 17.12 -2.34
CA GLN A 183 0.92 18.20 -1.43
C GLN A 183 0.82 17.75 0.03
N ARG A 184 1.98 17.72 0.72
CA ARG A 184 2.14 17.16 2.08
C ARG A 184 1.60 18.04 3.22
N ASP A 185 1.26 19.30 2.96
CA ASP A 185 0.90 20.26 4.00
C ASP A 185 -0.44 19.91 4.69
N GLY A 186 -0.36 19.19 5.81
CA GLY A 186 -1.49 18.96 6.72
C GLY A 186 -2.59 18.03 6.20
N LYS A 187 -2.42 17.36 5.06
CA LYS A 187 -3.41 16.45 4.49
C LYS A 187 -3.18 15.01 4.96
N ALA A 188 -4.28 14.28 5.16
CA ALA A 188 -4.21 12.87 5.48
C ALA A 188 -3.51 12.12 4.34
N GLU A 189 -2.45 11.38 4.68
CA GLU A 189 -1.78 10.52 3.72
C GLU A 189 -2.75 9.49 3.14
N TYR A 190 -2.56 9.16 1.87
CA TYR A 190 -3.18 7.99 1.29
C TYR A 190 -2.67 6.74 1.98
N TYR A 191 -3.56 5.82 2.31
CA TYR A 191 -3.12 4.46 2.59
C TYR A 191 -2.37 3.93 1.37
N GLY A 192 -1.23 3.29 1.59
CA GLY A 192 -0.35 2.85 0.50
C GLY A 192 -1.07 2.03 -0.58
N PHE A 193 -2.06 1.23 -0.18
CA PHE A 193 -2.87 0.44 -1.09
C PHE A 193 -3.77 1.29 -2.02
N ASP A 194 -4.51 2.26 -1.47
CA ASP A 194 -5.36 3.14 -2.28
C ASP A 194 -4.52 4.02 -3.22
N ARG A 195 -3.30 4.37 -2.79
CA ARG A 195 -2.32 5.05 -3.65
C ARG A 195 -1.91 4.17 -4.82
N ALA A 196 -1.62 2.89 -4.58
CA ALA A 196 -1.27 1.93 -5.64
C ALA A 196 -2.41 1.78 -6.66
N LEU A 197 -3.66 1.66 -6.19
CA LEU A 197 -4.85 1.60 -7.06
C LEU A 197 -5.01 2.89 -7.87
N SER A 198 -4.82 4.06 -7.24
CA SER A 198 -4.90 5.36 -7.93
C SER A 198 -3.85 5.47 -9.02
N ILE A 199 -2.58 5.09 -8.73
CA ILE A 199 -1.49 5.07 -9.71
C ILE A 199 -1.84 4.14 -10.88
N LYS A 200 -2.25 2.90 -10.61
CA LYS A 200 -2.65 1.91 -11.64
C LYS A 200 -3.77 2.46 -12.52
N ARG A 201 -4.80 3.05 -11.93
CA ARG A 201 -5.92 3.65 -12.65
C ARG A 201 -5.46 4.77 -13.59
N LYS A 202 -4.63 5.68 -13.11
CA LYS A 202 -4.10 6.80 -13.92
C LYS A 202 -3.26 6.30 -15.10
N ILE A 203 -2.44 5.25 -14.89
CA ILE A 203 -1.69 4.60 -15.98
C ILE A 203 -2.66 4.01 -17.02
N GLN A 204 -3.71 3.33 -16.58
CA GLN A 204 -4.73 2.78 -17.49
C GLN A 204 -5.50 3.85 -18.27
N MET A 205 -5.58 5.05 -17.72
CA MET A 205 -6.15 6.23 -18.37
C MET A 205 -5.15 6.95 -19.30
N GLY A 206 -3.90 6.50 -19.38
CA GLY A 206 -2.88 7.04 -20.27
C GLY A 206 -1.92 8.06 -19.63
N LEU A 207 -1.97 8.27 -18.31
CA LEU A 207 -1.01 9.12 -17.59
C LEU A 207 0.14 8.24 -17.06
N SER A 208 1.30 8.33 -17.69
CA SER A 208 2.47 7.54 -17.30
C SER A 208 2.89 7.80 -15.85
N LEU A 209 3.65 6.89 -15.26
CA LEU A 209 4.14 7.08 -13.89
C LEU A 209 5.13 8.26 -13.80
N GLU A 210 5.97 8.45 -14.83
CA GLU A 210 6.87 9.60 -14.93
C GLU A 210 6.09 10.91 -15.00
N ASP A 211 4.99 10.98 -15.77
CA ASP A 211 4.14 12.16 -15.82
C ASP A 211 3.49 12.46 -14.47
N GLN A 212 3.01 11.41 -13.77
CA GLN A 212 2.44 11.56 -12.44
C GLN A 212 3.46 12.11 -11.44
N LEU A 213 4.71 11.67 -11.50
CA LEU A 213 5.81 12.13 -10.64
C LEU A 213 6.29 13.52 -11.03
N SER A 214 6.34 13.84 -12.32
CA SER A 214 6.71 15.18 -12.79
C SER A 214 5.73 16.26 -12.33
N ASP A 215 4.47 15.89 -12.14
CA ASP A 215 3.42 16.77 -11.59
C ASP A 215 3.45 16.83 -10.03
N ASP A 216 4.30 16.03 -9.36
CA ASP A 216 4.44 16.06 -7.91
C ASP A 216 5.37 17.22 -7.49
N PRO A 217 4.89 18.14 -6.62
CA PRO A 217 5.72 19.24 -6.15
C PRO A 217 7.04 18.81 -5.48
N SER A 218 7.10 17.60 -4.92
CA SER A 218 8.33 17.06 -4.31
C SER A 218 9.44 16.78 -5.33
N PHE A 219 9.09 16.69 -6.61
CA PHE A 219 10.02 16.52 -7.74
C PHE A 219 10.19 17.80 -8.58
N ALA A 220 9.71 18.95 -8.08
CA ALA A 220 9.88 20.23 -8.77
C ALA A 220 11.37 20.51 -9.00
N GLY A 221 11.77 20.68 -10.26
CA GLY A 221 13.17 20.89 -10.64
C GLY A 221 14.04 19.61 -10.68
N ALA A 222 13.47 18.42 -10.46
CA ALA A 222 14.20 17.16 -10.58
C ALA A 222 14.61 16.88 -12.03
N THR A 223 15.76 16.26 -12.22
CA THR A 223 16.20 15.82 -13.54
C THR A 223 15.37 14.64 -14.03
N GLN A 224 15.30 14.45 -15.37
CA GLN A 224 14.62 13.30 -15.96
C GLN A 224 15.14 11.95 -15.40
N ALA A 225 16.45 11.85 -15.17
CA ALA A 225 17.04 10.64 -14.56
C ALA A 225 16.55 10.41 -13.12
N ALA A 226 16.36 11.46 -12.33
CA ALA A 226 15.80 11.36 -10.97
C ALA A 226 14.33 10.91 -11.00
N ILE A 227 13.54 11.44 -11.94
CA ILE A 227 12.13 11.02 -12.12
C ILE A 227 12.05 9.55 -12.54
N GLN A 228 12.88 9.11 -13.49
CA GLN A 228 12.92 7.70 -13.91
C GLN A 228 13.35 6.76 -12.78
N LYS A 229 14.30 7.18 -11.95
CA LYS A 229 14.66 6.41 -10.74
C LYS A 229 13.50 6.31 -9.78
N ALA A 230 12.84 7.43 -9.49
CA ALA A 230 11.66 7.45 -8.62
C ALA A 230 10.52 6.60 -9.20
N ALA A 231 10.31 6.62 -10.52
CA ALA A 231 9.31 5.76 -11.17
C ALA A 231 9.57 4.27 -10.91
N LYS A 232 10.83 3.82 -11.02
CA LYS A 232 11.20 2.43 -10.68
C LYS A 232 10.97 2.10 -9.19
N ASP A 233 11.25 3.05 -8.29
CA ASP A 233 10.98 2.87 -6.86
C ASP A 233 9.47 2.76 -6.60
N TYR A 234 8.65 3.58 -7.26
CA TYR A 234 7.18 3.50 -7.17
C TYR A 234 6.60 2.24 -7.80
N GLU A 235 7.18 1.77 -8.91
CA GLU A 235 6.80 0.49 -9.51
C GLU A 235 7.02 -0.63 -8.51
N ARG A 236 8.22 -0.72 -7.92
CA ARG A 236 8.59 -1.72 -6.90
C ARG A 236 7.71 -1.64 -5.65
N ASP A 237 7.42 -0.42 -5.15
CA ASP A 237 6.80 -0.25 -3.83
C ASP A 237 5.27 -0.19 -3.89
N TYR A 238 4.67 0.03 -5.07
CA TYR A 238 3.22 0.14 -5.25
C TYR A 238 2.66 -0.80 -6.31
N LEU A 239 3.23 -0.85 -7.52
CA LEU A 239 2.63 -1.59 -8.63
C LEU A 239 2.92 -3.09 -8.56
N ASP A 240 4.13 -3.49 -8.20
CA ASP A 240 4.48 -4.91 -8.06
C ASP A 240 3.72 -5.58 -6.90
N PRO A 241 3.62 -4.97 -5.69
CA PRO A 241 2.74 -5.49 -4.65
C PRO A 241 1.27 -5.56 -5.08
N LEU A 242 0.80 -4.61 -5.89
CA LEU A 242 -0.57 -4.63 -6.41
C LEU A 242 -0.81 -5.79 -7.40
N LYS A 243 0.20 -6.18 -8.19
CA LYS A 243 0.14 -7.39 -9.03
C LYS A 243 -0.04 -8.64 -8.15
N CYS A 244 0.69 -8.74 -7.03
CA CYS A 244 0.52 -9.83 -6.07
C CYS A 244 -0.90 -9.85 -5.46
N VAL A 245 -1.49 -8.66 -5.18
CA VAL A 245 -2.88 -8.58 -4.74
C VAL A 245 -3.85 -9.10 -5.81
N ASP A 246 -3.64 -8.74 -7.08
CA ASP A 246 -4.48 -9.23 -8.17
C ASP A 246 -4.42 -10.77 -8.28
N MET A 247 -3.23 -11.36 -8.13
CA MET A 247 -3.02 -12.81 -8.12
C MET A 247 -3.69 -13.48 -6.91
N TYR A 248 -3.53 -12.90 -5.73
CA TYR A 248 -4.23 -13.31 -4.50
C TYR A 248 -5.75 -13.31 -4.67
N LEU A 249 -6.32 -12.21 -5.18
CA LEU A 249 -7.76 -12.13 -5.40
C LEU A 249 -8.24 -13.16 -6.43
N LYS A 250 -7.43 -13.46 -7.45
CA LYS A 250 -7.72 -14.50 -8.45
C LYS A 250 -7.72 -15.90 -7.82
N GLN A 251 -6.73 -16.25 -6.98
CA GLN A 251 -6.64 -17.52 -6.27
C GLN A 251 -7.91 -17.81 -5.47
N PHE A 252 -8.45 -16.79 -4.80
CA PHE A 252 -9.65 -16.90 -3.96
C PHE A 252 -10.96 -16.58 -4.71
N ARG A 253 -10.95 -16.45 -6.05
CA ARG A 253 -12.10 -16.10 -6.91
C ARG A 253 -12.79 -14.81 -6.46
N ARG A 254 -12.00 -13.78 -6.15
CA ARG A 254 -12.45 -12.47 -5.65
C ARG A 254 -11.88 -11.31 -6.47
N GLU A 255 -11.70 -11.51 -7.77
CA GLU A 255 -11.15 -10.49 -8.66
C GLU A 255 -11.94 -9.18 -8.55
N GLY A 256 -11.24 -8.08 -8.32
CA GLY A 256 -11.82 -6.75 -8.17
C GLY A 256 -12.35 -6.41 -6.78
N GLN A 257 -12.38 -7.34 -5.82
CA GLN A 257 -12.84 -7.09 -4.45
C GLN A 257 -11.69 -6.55 -3.57
N TYR A 258 -11.27 -5.34 -3.84
CA TYR A 258 -10.09 -4.74 -3.19
C TYR A 258 -10.35 -4.25 -1.75
N ARG A 259 -11.61 -4.05 -1.36
CA ARG A 259 -11.96 -3.54 -0.03
C ARG A 259 -11.38 -4.39 1.11
N MET A 260 -11.29 -5.70 0.91
CA MET A 260 -10.72 -6.64 1.89
C MET A 260 -9.22 -6.42 2.15
N ILE A 261 -8.52 -5.76 1.24
CA ILE A 261 -7.09 -5.42 1.36
C ILE A 261 -6.93 -4.07 2.05
N SER A 262 -7.80 -3.11 1.73
CA SER A 262 -7.79 -1.76 2.29
C SER A 262 -8.54 -1.74 3.63
N THR A 263 -7.94 -2.32 4.67
CA THR A 263 -8.56 -2.33 5.99
C THR A 263 -8.35 -1.00 6.69
N GLY A 264 -9.40 -0.21 6.78
CA GLY A 264 -9.41 1.03 7.56
C GLY A 264 -9.58 0.84 9.06
N MET A 265 -9.85 -0.36 9.58
CA MET A 265 -10.26 -0.54 10.97
C MET A 265 -9.38 -1.56 11.72
N GLY A 266 -8.60 -1.07 12.67
CA GLY A 266 -7.91 -1.87 13.68
C GLY A 266 -6.62 -2.58 13.25
N ASP A 267 -6.29 -2.56 11.98
CA ASP A 267 -5.02 -3.06 11.44
C ASP A 267 -4.42 -1.99 10.52
N PRO A 268 -3.66 -1.02 11.07
CA PRO A 268 -3.07 0.06 10.29
C PRO A 268 -2.08 -0.44 9.24
N ASP A 269 -1.47 -1.60 9.46
CA ASP A 269 -0.55 -2.21 8.51
C ASP A 269 -1.29 -3.06 7.46
N GLY A 270 -2.49 -3.56 7.80
CA GLY A 270 -3.34 -4.35 6.93
C GLY A 270 -2.63 -5.51 6.23
N ARG A 271 -3.31 -6.13 5.29
CA ARG A 271 -2.70 -7.11 4.38
C ARG A 271 -1.71 -6.47 3.41
N TRP A 272 -1.82 -5.16 3.17
CA TRP A 272 -1.00 -4.45 2.20
C TRP A 272 0.49 -4.57 2.49
N GLN A 273 0.92 -4.42 3.75
CA GLN A 273 2.33 -4.57 4.12
C GLN A 273 2.85 -5.99 3.82
N ALA A 274 2.02 -7.01 4.00
CA ALA A 274 2.41 -8.38 3.67
C ALA A 274 2.62 -8.58 2.17
N PHE A 275 1.82 -7.94 1.31
CA PHE A 275 2.03 -7.97 -0.14
C PHE A 275 3.27 -7.19 -0.58
N ILE A 276 3.58 -6.05 0.04
CA ILE A 276 4.84 -5.33 -0.20
C ILE A 276 6.02 -6.26 0.09
N ASP A 277 6.04 -6.87 1.28
CA ASP A 277 7.15 -7.71 1.71
C ASP A 277 7.26 -9.00 0.89
N TYR A 278 6.13 -9.59 0.49
CA TYR A 278 6.12 -10.73 -0.42
C TYR A 278 6.64 -10.36 -1.81
N SER A 279 6.16 -9.28 -2.40
CA SER A 279 6.61 -8.79 -3.71
C SER A 279 8.11 -8.53 -3.75
N HIS A 280 8.66 -7.88 -2.70
CA HIS A 280 10.10 -7.68 -2.58
C HIS A 280 10.87 -9.00 -2.43
N THR A 281 10.32 -9.94 -1.69
CA THR A 281 10.90 -11.28 -1.51
C THR A 281 10.87 -12.06 -2.84
N TYR A 282 9.76 -12.01 -3.55
CA TYR A 282 9.60 -12.61 -4.87
C TYR A 282 10.65 -12.08 -5.85
N SER A 283 10.74 -10.76 -5.99
CA SER A 283 11.67 -10.11 -6.91
C SER A 283 13.15 -10.43 -6.59
N ARG A 284 13.52 -10.47 -5.30
CA ARG A 284 14.91 -10.69 -4.88
C ARG A 284 15.33 -12.16 -4.90
N CYS A 285 14.40 -13.08 -4.63
CA CYS A 285 14.72 -14.48 -4.40
C CYS A 285 14.06 -15.40 -5.43
N PHE A 286 12.73 -15.34 -5.60
CA PHE A 286 12.00 -16.30 -6.42
C PHE A 286 12.03 -15.97 -7.92
N ASN A 287 12.20 -14.70 -8.28
CA ASN A 287 12.43 -14.27 -9.65
C ASN A 287 13.93 -14.11 -10.01
N ASN A 288 14.83 -14.74 -9.25
CA ASN A 288 16.27 -14.65 -9.46
C ASN A 288 16.87 -16.08 -9.56
N PRO A 289 17.22 -16.57 -10.77
CA PRO A 289 17.69 -17.94 -10.96
C PRO A 289 18.90 -18.30 -10.09
N LYS A 290 19.83 -17.36 -9.86
CA LYS A 290 21.00 -17.61 -9.00
C LYS A 290 20.59 -17.84 -7.54
N LYS A 291 19.59 -17.07 -7.08
CA LYS A 291 19.08 -17.20 -5.71
C LYS A 291 18.25 -18.47 -5.54
N LEU A 292 17.47 -18.87 -6.54
CA LEU A 292 16.72 -20.13 -6.53
C LEU A 292 17.67 -21.32 -6.33
N VAL A 293 18.77 -21.37 -7.10
CA VAL A 293 19.79 -22.43 -6.93
C VAL A 293 20.42 -22.37 -5.54
N GLU A 294 20.75 -21.18 -5.01
CA GLU A 294 21.36 -21.00 -3.69
C GLU A 294 20.44 -21.51 -2.56
N ILE A 295 19.13 -21.28 -2.66
CA ILE A 295 18.16 -21.74 -1.65
C ILE A 295 17.57 -23.12 -1.96
N GLY A 296 17.94 -23.74 -3.09
CA GLY A 296 17.51 -25.06 -3.47
C GLY A 296 16.03 -25.17 -3.85
N ILE A 297 15.47 -24.15 -4.50
CA ILE A 297 14.10 -24.12 -5.02
C ILE A 297 14.13 -24.27 -6.53
N GLU A 298 13.28 -25.14 -7.07
CA GLU A 298 13.06 -25.32 -8.50
C GLU A 298 11.93 -24.39 -9.00
N GLU A 299 11.95 -24.02 -10.28
CA GLU A 299 10.98 -23.06 -10.83
C GLU A 299 9.53 -23.53 -10.71
N ASP A 300 9.27 -24.83 -10.86
CA ASP A 300 7.95 -25.44 -10.72
C ASP A 300 7.42 -25.45 -9.27
N GLU A 301 8.30 -25.30 -8.29
CA GLU A 301 7.92 -25.23 -6.87
C GLU A 301 7.44 -23.82 -6.44
N ILE A 302 7.73 -22.79 -7.25
CA ILE A 302 7.41 -21.40 -6.91
C ILE A 302 5.90 -21.19 -6.78
N GLY A 303 5.11 -21.82 -7.65
CA GLY A 303 3.64 -21.74 -7.62
C GLY A 303 3.06 -22.20 -6.29
N ASP A 304 3.48 -23.36 -5.79
CA ASP A 304 3.02 -23.91 -4.52
C ASP A 304 3.42 -23.01 -3.33
N ILE A 305 4.64 -22.42 -3.39
CA ILE A 305 5.14 -21.50 -2.36
C ILE A 305 4.34 -20.20 -2.38
N GLU A 306 3.96 -19.69 -3.55
CA GLU A 306 3.13 -18.50 -3.70
C GLU A 306 1.71 -18.75 -3.17
N GLU A 307 1.09 -19.88 -3.52
CA GLU A 307 -0.22 -20.25 -3.01
C GLU A 307 -0.21 -20.32 -1.47
N ALA A 308 0.79 -20.97 -0.89
CA ALA A 308 0.98 -21.05 0.55
C ALA A 308 1.18 -19.66 1.18
N ALA A 309 1.94 -18.76 0.53
CA ALA A 309 2.14 -17.39 1.00
C ALA A 309 0.80 -16.62 1.03
N PHE A 310 -0.04 -16.78 0.01
CA PHE A 310 -1.34 -16.12 -0.04
C PHE A 310 -2.32 -16.69 0.99
N ASP A 311 -2.27 -17.99 1.28
CA ASP A 311 -3.04 -18.59 2.37
C ASP A 311 -2.62 -18.03 3.75
N MET A 312 -1.32 -17.87 3.99
CA MET A 312 -0.81 -17.23 5.21
C MET A 312 -1.26 -15.75 5.30
N ILE A 313 -1.20 -15.00 4.20
CA ILE A 313 -1.67 -13.59 4.16
C ILE A 313 -3.18 -13.53 4.44
N ARG A 314 -3.95 -14.47 3.93
CA ARG A 314 -5.39 -14.56 4.17
C ARG A 314 -5.72 -14.84 5.63
N LEU A 315 -4.95 -15.69 6.29
CA LEU A 315 -5.11 -16.01 7.71
C LEU A 315 -4.85 -14.80 8.64
N ARG A 316 -4.05 -13.82 8.22
CA ARG A 316 -3.69 -12.57 8.90
C ARG A 316 -2.75 -12.70 10.10
N ALA A 317 -2.89 -13.71 10.92
CA ALA A 317 -2.06 -13.92 12.10
C ALA A 317 -1.84 -15.41 12.33
N ILE A 318 -0.63 -15.77 12.75
CA ILE A 318 -0.26 -17.12 13.14
C ILE A 318 0.22 -17.04 14.60
N PRO A 319 -0.44 -17.75 15.56
CA PRO A 319 -0.01 -17.77 16.95
C PRO A 319 1.46 -18.15 17.10
N ASP A 320 2.15 -17.54 18.03
CA ASP A 320 3.57 -17.75 18.34
C ASP A 320 4.55 -17.50 17.19
N MET A 321 4.07 -16.80 16.14
CA MET A 321 4.87 -16.41 14.99
C MET A 321 4.95 -14.88 14.89
N PRO A 322 5.98 -14.35 14.22
CA PRO A 322 6.04 -12.93 13.86
C PRO A 322 4.83 -12.51 13.03
N LYS A 323 4.59 -11.19 12.89
CA LYS A 323 3.57 -10.64 12.00
C LYS A 323 3.74 -11.20 10.58
N ILE A 324 2.63 -11.39 9.85
CA ILE A 324 2.63 -12.04 8.53
C ILE A 324 3.62 -11.40 7.55
N HIS A 325 3.73 -10.08 7.52
CA HIS A 325 4.69 -9.41 6.64
C HIS A 325 6.16 -9.81 6.95
N MET A 326 6.49 -10.07 8.21
CA MET A 326 7.82 -10.57 8.59
C MET A 326 8.03 -12.03 8.17
N ILE A 327 6.96 -12.84 8.19
CA ILE A 327 6.98 -14.21 7.65
C ILE A 327 7.24 -14.17 6.16
N MET A 328 6.62 -13.25 5.41
CA MET A 328 6.86 -13.07 3.97
C MET A 328 8.33 -12.76 3.65
N ARG A 329 8.99 -11.93 4.46
CA ARG A 329 10.44 -11.68 4.35
C ARG A 329 11.30 -12.89 4.67
N ALA A 330 10.85 -13.72 5.60
CA ALA A 330 11.57 -14.91 6.04
C ALA A 330 11.32 -16.15 5.17
N LEU A 331 10.33 -16.11 4.29
CA LEU A 331 9.88 -17.26 3.50
C LEU A 331 11.02 -17.98 2.75
N PRO A 332 11.98 -17.28 2.07
CA PRO A 332 13.11 -17.95 1.43
C PRO A 332 13.99 -18.71 2.43
N LYS A 333 14.14 -18.23 3.66
CA LYS A 333 14.89 -18.91 4.71
C LYS A 333 14.19 -20.19 5.16
N TYR A 334 12.85 -20.15 5.29
CA TYR A 334 12.06 -21.33 5.64
C TYR A 334 12.13 -22.38 4.54
N CYS A 335 12.17 -21.97 3.27
CA CYS A 335 12.31 -22.86 2.12
C CYS A 335 13.77 -23.33 1.86
N ALA A 336 14.80 -22.75 2.51
CA ALA A 336 16.19 -23.09 2.29
C ALA A 336 16.61 -24.46 2.88
N THR A 337 15.70 -25.18 3.50
CA THR A 337 15.89 -26.57 3.91
C THR A 337 14.92 -27.47 3.15
N LYS A 338 15.35 -28.69 2.81
CA LYS A 338 14.48 -29.65 2.11
C LYS A 338 13.17 -29.92 2.87
N GLU A 339 13.27 -30.05 4.19
CA GLU A 339 12.12 -30.26 5.07
C GLU A 339 11.22 -29.01 5.15
N GLY A 340 11.82 -27.84 5.36
CA GLY A 340 11.06 -26.58 5.46
C GLY A 340 10.34 -26.27 4.16
N LYS A 341 10.97 -26.44 3.00
CA LYS A 341 10.35 -26.31 1.68
C LYS A 341 9.15 -27.25 1.52
N LYS A 342 9.35 -28.53 1.86
CA LYS A 342 8.27 -29.54 1.81
C LYS A 342 7.09 -29.14 2.70
N GLU A 343 7.35 -28.64 3.91
CA GLU A 343 6.28 -28.22 4.81
C GLU A 343 5.52 -26.97 4.28
N ILE A 344 6.21 -25.98 3.70
CA ILE A 344 5.52 -24.84 3.07
C ILE A 344 4.63 -25.29 1.90
N ARG A 345 5.11 -26.15 1.00
CA ARG A 345 4.32 -26.65 -0.13
C ARG A 345 3.10 -27.47 0.30
N LYS A 346 3.17 -28.18 1.40
CA LYS A 346 2.01 -28.90 1.95
C LYS A 346 0.84 -27.98 2.32
N ILE A 347 1.08 -26.69 2.58
CA ILE A 347 -0.01 -25.74 2.80
C ILE A 347 -0.87 -25.65 1.55
N ALA A 348 -0.27 -25.43 0.38
CA ALA A 348 -0.99 -25.39 -0.90
C ALA A 348 -1.71 -26.70 -1.25
N GLU A 349 -1.12 -27.85 -0.86
CA GLU A 349 -1.73 -29.17 -1.08
C GLU A 349 -2.94 -29.45 -0.18
N GLN A 350 -2.98 -28.91 1.04
CA GLN A 350 -3.97 -29.28 2.07
C GLN A 350 -5.04 -28.21 2.31
N VAL A 351 -4.82 -27.00 1.84
CA VAL A 351 -5.70 -25.88 2.06
C VAL A 351 -6.52 -25.58 0.81
N ASP A 352 -7.82 -25.77 0.90
CA ASP A 352 -8.73 -25.36 -0.17
C ASP A 352 -8.81 -23.84 -0.24
N PRO A 353 -8.47 -23.19 -1.36
CA PRO A 353 -8.52 -21.74 -1.47
C PRO A 353 -9.95 -21.21 -1.45
N VAL A 354 -10.93 -22.02 -1.84
CA VAL A 354 -12.34 -21.59 -1.93
C VAL A 354 -13.23 -22.52 -1.11
N LEU A 355 -14.06 -21.95 -0.24
CA LEU A 355 -15.08 -22.73 0.44
C LEU A 355 -16.16 -23.22 -0.55
N PRO A 356 -16.74 -24.42 -0.32
CA PRO A 356 -17.90 -24.87 -1.07
C PRO A 356 -19.06 -23.86 -0.99
N ALA A 357 -19.84 -23.75 -2.07
CA ALA A 357 -20.97 -22.81 -2.13
C ALA A 357 -21.96 -23.00 -0.97
N THR A 358 -22.14 -24.25 -0.50
CA THR A 358 -22.97 -24.60 0.64
C THR A 358 -22.47 -24.04 1.97
N GLU A 359 -21.18 -23.76 2.09
CA GLU A 359 -20.56 -23.14 3.26
C GLU A 359 -20.56 -21.61 3.19
N CYS A 360 -20.90 -21.04 2.02
CA CYS A 360 -20.92 -19.58 1.78
C CYS A 360 -22.30 -18.94 2.05
N ILE A 361 -23.25 -19.68 2.61
CA ILE A 361 -24.58 -19.23 3.01
C ILE A 361 -24.78 -19.35 4.53
N ASP A 362 -25.67 -18.54 5.09
CA ASP A 362 -26.10 -18.63 6.48
C ASP A 362 -27.22 -19.68 6.65
N GLU A 363 -27.70 -19.85 7.91
CA GLU A 363 -28.77 -20.80 8.23
C GLU A 363 -30.12 -20.48 7.56
N GLN A 364 -30.28 -19.26 7.04
CA GLN A 364 -31.45 -18.79 6.33
C GLN A 364 -31.30 -18.86 4.81
N GLY A 365 -30.18 -19.40 4.31
CA GLY A 365 -29.89 -19.52 2.88
C GLY A 365 -29.40 -18.23 2.22
N LYS A 366 -29.09 -17.19 3.00
CA LYS A 366 -28.58 -15.92 2.49
C LYS A 366 -27.06 -15.97 2.35
N ALA A 367 -26.51 -15.38 1.28
CA ALA A 367 -25.08 -15.29 1.07
C ALA A 367 -24.38 -14.56 2.21
N LEU A 368 -23.31 -15.17 2.74
CA LEU A 368 -22.46 -14.58 3.77
C LEU A 368 -21.66 -13.38 3.22
N SER A 369 -21.35 -12.45 4.09
CA SER A 369 -20.42 -11.37 3.71
C SER A 369 -19.01 -11.93 3.42
N PRO A 370 -18.20 -11.25 2.59
CA PRO A 370 -16.81 -11.67 2.35
C PRO A 370 -15.99 -11.84 3.63
N ALA A 371 -16.26 -11.02 4.66
CA ALA A 371 -15.59 -11.11 5.96
C ALA A 371 -16.00 -12.37 6.73
N ASP A 372 -17.27 -12.77 6.65
CA ASP A 372 -17.77 -14.01 7.28
C ASP A 372 -17.22 -15.25 6.58
N ILE A 373 -17.14 -15.21 5.24
CA ILE A 373 -16.50 -16.25 4.45
C ILE A 373 -15.03 -16.40 4.84
N ASP A 374 -14.28 -15.29 5.03
CA ASP A 374 -12.90 -15.35 5.49
C ASP A 374 -12.76 -15.93 6.89
N ARG A 375 -13.66 -15.59 7.79
CA ARG A 375 -13.68 -16.18 9.14
C ARG A 375 -13.94 -17.69 9.12
N LYS A 376 -14.93 -18.14 8.36
CA LYS A 376 -15.20 -19.58 8.18
C LYS A 376 -14.01 -20.31 7.56
N TRP A 377 -13.44 -19.73 6.51
CA TRP A 377 -12.26 -20.30 5.85
C TRP A 377 -11.08 -20.40 6.82
N ALA A 378 -10.81 -19.35 7.59
CA ALA A 378 -9.73 -19.35 8.59
C ALA A 378 -9.96 -20.42 9.65
N THR A 379 -11.17 -20.54 10.20
CA THR A 379 -11.51 -21.57 11.19
C THR A 379 -11.25 -22.98 10.66
N LYS A 380 -11.55 -23.24 9.38
CA LYS A 380 -11.36 -24.56 8.74
C LYS A 380 -9.87 -24.89 8.52
N ASN A 381 -9.08 -23.90 8.06
CA ASN A 381 -7.74 -24.14 7.51
C ASN A 381 -6.59 -23.72 8.45
N GLN A 382 -6.86 -22.90 9.49
CA GLN A 382 -5.81 -22.34 10.35
C GLN A 382 -4.89 -23.38 10.97
N GLN A 383 -5.40 -24.53 11.41
CA GLN A 383 -4.58 -25.56 12.08
C GLN A 383 -3.52 -26.14 11.14
N ALA A 384 -3.88 -26.43 9.88
CA ALA A 384 -2.95 -26.92 8.88
C ALA A 384 -1.86 -25.87 8.56
N ILE A 385 -2.27 -24.62 8.32
CA ILE A 385 -1.33 -23.53 8.02
C ILE A 385 -0.35 -23.32 9.19
N ILE A 386 -0.86 -23.20 10.42
CA ILE A 386 -0.07 -23.00 11.64
C ILE A 386 0.94 -24.13 11.80
N TYR A 387 0.49 -25.36 11.71
CA TYR A 387 1.35 -26.55 11.87
C TYR A 387 2.53 -26.53 10.89
N HIS A 388 2.26 -26.35 9.61
CA HIS A 388 3.29 -26.42 8.57
C HIS A 388 4.26 -25.23 8.62
N VAL A 389 3.78 -24.01 8.89
CA VAL A 389 4.65 -22.84 9.03
C VAL A 389 5.59 -22.97 10.22
N ILE A 390 5.09 -23.44 11.38
CA ILE A 390 5.92 -23.67 12.57
C ILE A 390 6.97 -24.75 12.27
N LYS A 391 6.61 -25.83 11.59
CA LYS A 391 7.55 -26.90 11.20
C LYS A 391 8.65 -26.38 10.27
N ALA A 392 8.27 -25.57 9.27
CA ALA A 392 9.23 -24.98 8.34
C ALA A 392 10.20 -24.03 9.08
N ARG A 393 9.70 -23.20 9.99
CA ARG A 393 10.52 -22.35 10.86
C ARG A 393 11.49 -23.17 11.71
N GLN A 394 11.01 -24.19 12.41
CA GLN A 394 11.84 -25.08 13.26
C GLN A 394 12.94 -25.78 12.45
N SER A 395 12.64 -26.21 11.20
CA SER A 395 13.65 -26.80 10.31
C SER A 395 14.75 -25.79 9.97
N HIS A 396 14.40 -24.52 9.73
CA HIS A 396 15.36 -23.45 9.49
C HIS A 396 16.20 -23.15 10.74
N GLU A 397 15.58 -23.04 11.92
CA GLU A 397 16.25 -22.76 13.18
C GLU A 397 17.27 -23.87 13.52
N LYS A 398 16.91 -25.14 13.38
CA LYS A 398 17.82 -26.28 13.57
C LYS A 398 19.01 -26.26 12.61
N LYS A 399 18.81 -25.84 11.35
CA LYS A 399 19.89 -25.66 10.39
C LYS A 399 20.82 -24.52 10.83
N ALA A 400 20.23 -23.37 11.19
CA ALA A 400 20.97 -22.19 11.63
C ALA A 400 21.81 -22.48 12.89
N GLU A 401 21.26 -23.20 13.88
CA GLU A 401 22.00 -23.62 15.07
C GLU A 401 23.24 -24.47 14.73
N LYS A 402 23.12 -25.37 13.74
CA LYS A 402 24.25 -26.21 13.31
C LYS A 402 25.27 -25.45 12.49
N GLU A 403 24.87 -24.52 11.66
CA GLU A 403 25.77 -23.79 10.74
C GLU A 403 26.35 -22.51 11.34
N THR A 404 25.75 -21.97 12.40
CA THR A 404 26.18 -20.69 12.99
C THR A 404 27.63 -20.71 13.48
N PRO A 405 28.13 -21.73 14.24
CA PRO A 405 29.52 -21.77 14.69
C PRO A 405 30.53 -21.78 13.53
N LEU A 406 30.27 -22.61 12.51
CA LEU A 406 31.09 -22.70 11.30
C LEU A 406 31.09 -21.39 10.52
N GLY A 407 29.91 -20.80 10.31
CA GLY A 407 29.77 -19.50 9.63
C GLY A 407 30.47 -18.35 10.34
N LEU A 408 30.49 -18.36 11.68
CA LEU A 408 31.24 -17.38 12.47
C LEU A 408 32.78 -17.57 12.34
N LEU A 409 33.25 -18.81 12.34
CA LEU A 409 34.65 -19.11 12.12
C LEU A 409 35.11 -18.69 10.72
N GLU A 410 34.32 -19.00 9.68
CA GLU A 410 34.63 -18.57 8.31
C GLU A 410 34.60 -17.03 8.17
N ALA A 411 33.67 -16.35 8.83
CA ALA A 411 33.59 -14.88 8.80
C ALA A 411 34.80 -14.24 9.52
N ALA A 412 35.22 -14.82 10.64
CA ALA A 412 36.43 -14.38 11.37
C ALA A 412 37.67 -14.55 10.49
N LEU A 413 37.83 -15.72 9.87
CA LEU A 413 38.93 -16.00 8.96
C LEU A 413 38.97 -15.05 7.76
N ARG A 414 37.81 -14.76 7.13
CA ARG A 414 37.72 -13.77 6.04
C ARG A 414 38.14 -12.37 6.47
N LYS A 415 37.76 -11.93 7.68
CA LYS A 415 38.18 -10.63 8.24
C LYS A 415 39.68 -10.56 8.50
N LEU A 416 40.26 -11.62 9.02
CA LEU A 416 41.70 -11.68 9.26
C LEU A 416 42.53 -11.69 7.95
N ASN A 417 41.97 -12.24 6.87
CA ASN A 417 42.58 -12.29 5.53
C ASN A 417 42.18 -11.12 4.61
N HIS A 418 41.48 -10.11 5.14
CA HIS A 418 41.08 -8.96 4.34
C HIS A 418 42.29 -8.15 3.86
N GLU A 419 42.24 -7.63 2.65
CA GLU A 419 43.36 -6.85 2.06
C GLU A 419 43.72 -5.61 2.88
N ASP A 420 42.75 -5.01 3.58
CA ASP A 420 43.01 -3.88 4.50
C ASP A 420 43.64 -4.30 5.83
N MET A 421 43.83 -5.60 6.11
CA MET A 421 44.44 -6.09 7.34
C MET A 421 45.96 -5.96 7.26
N SER A 422 46.44 -4.73 7.20
CA SER A 422 47.89 -4.42 7.17
C SER A 422 48.36 -3.86 8.50
N ILE A 423 49.17 -4.62 9.21
CA ILE A 423 49.79 -4.16 10.48
C ILE A 423 50.69 -2.93 10.24
N LYS A 424 51.17 -2.72 9.02
CA LYS A 424 52.01 -1.54 8.69
C LYS A 424 51.24 -0.22 8.77
N SER A 425 49.90 -0.27 8.71
CA SER A 425 49.03 0.92 8.84
C SER A 425 48.65 1.24 10.30
N VAL A 426 49.00 0.39 11.26
CA VAL A 426 48.70 0.59 12.69
C VAL A 426 49.70 1.59 13.29
N LEU A 427 49.18 2.60 14.00
CA LEU A 427 50.04 3.57 14.71
C LEU A 427 50.87 2.90 15.80
N LEU A 428 52.06 3.43 16.06
CA LEU A 428 53.04 2.84 16.99
C LEU A 428 52.42 2.62 18.40
N ASP A 429 51.61 3.59 18.85
CA ASP A 429 50.96 3.56 20.15
C ASP A 429 49.86 2.48 20.25
N ASP A 430 49.29 2.06 19.11
CA ASP A 430 48.26 1.03 19.05
C ASP A 430 48.81 -0.40 18.81
N LEU A 431 50.10 -0.54 18.50
CA LEU A 431 50.74 -1.87 18.33
C LEU A 431 50.62 -2.74 19.55
N HIS A 432 50.73 -2.16 20.76
CA HIS A 432 50.56 -2.90 22.00
C HIS A 432 49.14 -3.45 22.18
N LYS A 433 48.13 -2.64 21.83
CA LYS A 433 46.71 -3.06 21.83
C LYS A 433 46.47 -4.15 20.78
N ALA A 434 47.03 -4.00 19.57
CA ALA A 434 46.93 -5.00 18.52
C ALA A 434 47.50 -6.36 18.94
N ARG A 435 48.65 -6.37 19.69
CA ARG A 435 49.20 -7.60 20.27
C ARG A 435 48.26 -8.23 21.30
N GLY A 436 47.65 -7.44 22.17
CA GLY A 436 46.65 -7.92 23.12
C GLY A 436 45.46 -8.61 22.39
N ILE A 437 44.88 -7.96 21.40
CA ILE A 437 43.80 -8.53 20.61
C ILE A 437 44.22 -9.84 19.92
N ILE A 438 45.42 -9.92 19.35
CA ILE A 438 45.93 -11.15 18.74
C ILE A 438 46.08 -12.26 19.79
N SER A 439 46.53 -11.93 21.00
CA SER A 439 46.62 -12.90 22.10
C SER A 439 45.25 -13.44 22.51
N ASP A 440 44.26 -12.55 22.61
CA ASP A 440 42.87 -12.93 22.94
C ASP A 440 42.26 -13.81 21.86
N ILE A 441 42.50 -13.48 20.58
CA ILE A 441 42.04 -14.30 19.43
C ILE A 441 42.66 -15.71 19.51
N ARG A 442 43.98 -15.83 19.79
CA ARG A 442 44.62 -17.13 19.93
C ARG A 442 44.02 -17.94 21.07
N SER A 443 43.89 -17.34 22.24
CA SER A 443 43.28 -18.00 23.40
C SER A 443 41.90 -18.54 23.08
N ARG A 444 41.06 -17.73 22.39
CA ARG A 444 39.70 -18.16 22.01
C ARG A 444 39.70 -19.25 20.94
N VAL A 445 40.65 -19.24 20.01
CA VAL A 445 40.82 -20.30 19.02
C VAL A 445 41.22 -21.61 19.70
N ASP A 446 42.12 -21.57 20.64
CA ASP A 446 42.56 -22.78 21.42
C ASP A 446 41.40 -23.36 22.23
N ASP A 447 40.54 -22.51 22.85
CA ASP A 447 39.32 -22.95 23.54
C ASP A 447 38.35 -23.66 22.60
N ILE A 448 38.10 -23.07 21.42
CA ILE A 448 37.20 -23.63 20.41
C ILE A 448 37.73 -24.97 19.87
N GLU A 449 39.03 -25.08 19.64
CA GLU A 449 39.68 -26.31 19.23
C GLU A 449 39.51 -27.42 20.27
N HIS A 450 39.66 -27.06 21.56
CA HIS A 450 39.36 -27.97 22.65
C HIS A 450 37.89 -28.41 22.71
N GLU A 451 36.95 -27.49 22.54
CA GLU A 451 35.49 -27.78 22.45
C GLU A 451 35.20 -28.76 21.29
N ILE A 452 35.81 -28.55 20.13
CA ILE A 452 35.66 -29.44 18.95
C ILE A 452 36.20 -30.85 19.30
N TYR A 453 37.39 -30.95 19.88
CA TYR A 453 37.98 -32.22 20.26
C TYR A 453 37.11 -33.00 21.27
N GLN A 454 36.55 -32.33 22.27
CA GLN A 454 35.65 -32.97 23.23
C GLN A 454 34.38 -33.47 22.55
N SER A 455 33.80 -32.67 21.67
CA SER A 455 32.61 -33.04 20.88
C SER A 455 32.88 -34.28 19.99
N GLU A 456 34.00 -34.31 19.31
CA GLU A 456 34.40 -35.48 18.48
C GLU A 456 34.55 -36.76 19.33
N LYS A 457 35.11 -36.63 20.52
CA LYS A 457 35.29 -37.74 21.46
C LYS A 457 33.95 -38.28 21.96
N GLU A 458 33.00 -37.40 22.24
CA GLU A 458 31.65 -37.78 22.62
C GLU A 458 30.90 -38.48 21.48
N PHE A 459 31.00 -37.94 20.27
CA PHE A 459 30.40 -38.57 19.07
C PHE A 459 30.98 -40.00 18.81
N LYS A 460 32.28 -40.19 18.98
CA LYS A 460 32.88 -41.53 18.87
C LYS A 460 32.31 -42.48 19.90
N LYS A 461 32.23 -42.05 21.17
CA LYS A 461 31.65 -42.91 22.25
C LYS A 461 30.19 -43.28 22.01
N LEU A 462 29.39 -42.33 21.42
CA LEU A 462 27.98 -42.60 21.07
C LEU A 462 27.88 -43.59 19.89
N LYS A 463 28.79 -43.52 18.92
CA LYS A 463 28.84 -44.44 17.77
C LYS A 463 29.22 -45.85 18.20
N ASP A 464 30.17 -45.99 19.11
CA ASP A 464 30.62 -47.26 19.66
C ASP A 464 29.60 -47.94 20.62
N LYS A 465 28.66 -47.14 21.17
CA LYS A 465 27.56 -47.68 21.99
C LYS A 465 26.33 -48.16 21.18
N ASN A 466 26.22 -47.73 19.92
CA ASN A 466 25.14 -48.08 19.04
C ASN A 466 25.51 -49.20 18.00
N GLN A 467 26.71 -49.71 18.07
CA GLN A 467 27.16 -50.97 17.43
C GLN A 467 27.22 -52.10 18.46
#